data_723a63debccb69327eda9a98d9d603e6
#
_entry.id   723a63debccb69327eda9a98d9d603e6
#
_cell.length_a   1.000
_cell.length_b   1.000
_cell.length_c   1.000
_cell.angle_alpha   90.00
_cell.angle_beta   90.00
_cell.angle_gamma   90.00
#
_symmetry.space_group_name_H-M   'P 1'
#
loop_
_entity.id
_entity.type
_entity.pdbx_description
1 polymer ?
#
loop_
_entity_poly.entity_id
_entity_poly.type
_entity_poly.pdbx_seq_one_letter_code
_entity_poly.pdbx_strand_id
1 'polypeptide(L)'
;MTDTMNRLPSTAAVALAAIGCSSPAASGPGGATDPFAEVREEMVREHIEARGVSDPRVLRAMRSVPRHRFVPFSLLDSAYDDSPLTIGEDQTISQPYVVAWMSELARVGEGSRVLEIGTGSGYQAAVLAEMGAHVFSIEIVEPLARRAHAVLSELGYAAEAGGLVHTRIGDGFAGWPEEAPFDAILLTAAPTEIPEPLLAQLAIGGRLVAPVGPRFSTQELLVVARTERGYDRHSEG
;
A
#
# COMPACT_ATOMS: atom_id res chain seq x y z
N MET A 1 8.60 -1.20 89.05
CA MET A 1 9.30 0.07 89.21
C MET A 1 9.28 0.76 87.92
N THR A 2 8.38 1.72 87.90
CA THR A 2 8.40 3.10 87.31
C THR A 2 8.63 3.16 85.83
N ASP A 3 7.57 3.26 85.02
CA ASP A 3 6.79 4.48 84.73
C ASP A 3 7.66 5.56 84.08
N THR A 4 7.36 5.91 82.88
CA THR A 4 7.00 7.28 82.54
C THR A 4 6.56 7.37 81.04
N MET A 5 5.29 7.76 80.84
CA MET A 5 4.68 8.31 79.63
C MET A 5 5.50 9.50 79.11
N ASN A 6 5.65 9.65 77.83
CA ASN A 6 5.66 11.00 77.24
C ASN A 6 4.95 11.10 75.91
N ARG A 7 4.13 12.14 75.85
CA ARG A 7 3.17 12.45 74.86
C ARG A 7 3.81 13.13 73.62
N LEU A 8 3.29 12.80 72.48
CA LEU A 8 3.52 13.49 71.19
C LEU A 8 2.86 14.88 71.18
N PRO A 9 3.40 15.87 70.49
CA PRO A 9 2.62 16.94 69.92
C PRO A 9 2.40 16.74 68.40
N SER A 10 1.18 17.03 68.06
CA SER A 10 0.62 17.25 66.72
C SER A 10 1.47 18.23 65.90
N THR A 11 1.82 17.83 64.67
CA THR A 11 2.34 18.79 63.69
C THR A 11 1.45 18.83 62.44
N ALA A 12 1.11 20.04 62.11
CA ALA A 12 0.22 20.48 61.08
C ALA A 12 0.60 20.01 59.72
N ALA A 13 -0.41 19.60 58.93
CA ALA A 13 -0.32 19.38 57.51
C ALA A 13 -0.06 20.70 56.75
N VAL A 14 1.08 20.79 56.10
CA VAL A 14 1.37 21.84 55.13
C VAL A 14 0.89 21.33 53.75
N ALA A 15 -0.15 21.90 53.24
CA ALA A 15 -0.61 21.68 51.89
C ALA A 15 0.39 22.30 50.89
N LEU A 16 1.10 21.47 50.16
CA LEU A 16 1.94 21.89 49.05
C LEU A 16 1.06 22.06 47.79
N ALA A 17 0.77 23.31 47.43
CA ALA A 17 0.12 23.65 46.20
C ALA A 17 1.05 23.29 45.01
N ALA A 18 0.65 22.30 44.22
CA ALA A 18 1.30 21.98 42.96
C ALA A 18 0.97 23.09 41.94
N ILE A 19 1.96 23.93 41.69
CA ILE A 19 1.93 24.89 40.58
C ILE A 19 2.08 24.05 39.31
N GLY A 20 0.99 23.94 38.55
CA GLY A 20 1.00 23.32 37.24
C GLY A 20 1.87 24.11 36.27
N CYS A 21 3.07 23.64 36.00
CA CYS A 21 3.84 24.06 34.85
C CYS A 21 3.19 23.47 33.58
N SER A 22 2.30 24.24 32.95
CA SER A 22 1.91 24.00 31.57
C SER A 22 3.13 24.32 30.69
N SER A 23 3.86 23.28 30.27
CA SER A 23 4.85 23.43 29.21
C SER A 23 4.11 23.85 27.92
N PRO A 24 4.53 24.92 27.26
CA PRO A 24 4.01 25.22 25.93
C PRO A 24 4.43 24.06 25.01
N ALA A 25 3.46 23.50 24.30
CA ALA A 25 3.72 22.57 23.21
C ALA A 25 4.75 23.22 22.28
N ALA A 26 5.91 22.59 22.15
CA ALA A 26 6.93 23.00 21.19
C ALA A 26 6.29 22.89 19.81
N SER A 27 5.99 24.03 19.19
CA SER A 27 5.76 24.13 17.76
C SER A 27 7.06 23.67 17.09
N GLY A 28 7.06 22.42 16.58
CA GLY A 28 8.17 21.89 15.78
C GLY A 28 8.42 22.80 14.58
N PRO A 29 9.63 22.75 14.00
CA PRO A 29 10.00 23.57 12.84
C PRO A 29 8.98 23.28 11.73
N GLY A 30 8.45 24.35 11.12
CA GLY A 30 7.39 24.30 10.12
C GLY A 30 7.62 23.18 9.11
N GLY A 31 6.73 22.19 9.12
CA GLY A 31 6.80 21.08 8.17
C GLY A 31 6.77 21.67 6.76
N ALA A 32 7.76 21.32 5.95
CA ALA A 32 7.76 21.65 4.54
C ALA A 32 6.42 21.12 3.98
N THR A 33 5.60 22.03 3.48
CA THR A 33 4.34 21.65 2.82
C THR A 33 4.71 20.80 1.62
N ASP A 34 4.13 19.60 1.53
CA ASP A 34 4.30 18.74 0.36
C ASP A 34 3.79 19.49 -0.89
N PRO A 35 4.67 19.89 -1.83
CA PRO A 35 4.29 20.68 -2.98
C PRO A 35 3.31 19.96 -3.92
N PHE A 36 3.18 18.65 -3.77
CA PHE A 36 2.30 17.81 -4.58
C PHE A 36 0.99 17.43 -3.89
N ALA A 37 0.74 17.93 -2.67
CA ALA A 37 -0.44 17.54 -1.91
C ALA A 37 -1.75 17.92 -2.62
N GLU A 38 -1.82 19.12 -3.20
CA GLU A 38 -3.02 19.63 -3.88
C GLU A 38 -3.31 18.84 -5.16
N VAL A 39 -2.31 18.66 -6.03
CA VAL A 39 -2.48 17.92 -7.30
C VAL A 39 -2.78 16.43 -7.04
N ARG A 40 -2.26 15.87 -5.95
CA ARG A 40 -2.59 14.49 -5.54
C ARG A 40 -4.04 14.38 -5.06
N GLU A 41 -4.53 15.34 -4.29
CA GLU A 41 -5.94 15.40 -3.87
C GLU A 41 -6.87 15.57 -5.08
N GLU A 42 -6.50 16.43 -6.02
CA GLU A 42 -7.25 16.62 -7.28
C GLU A 42 -7.30 15.32 -8.10
N MET A 43 -6.17 14.63 -8.26
CA MET A 43 -6.12 13.31 -8.93
C MET A 43 -7.12 12.34 -8.28
N VAL A 44 -7.17 12.25 -6.95
CA VAL A 44 -8.09 11.32 -6.29
C VAL A 44 -9.53 11.73 -6.52
N ARG A 45 -9.87 13.01 -6.34
CA ARG A 45 -11.24 13.51 -6.48
C ARG A 45 -11.76 13.38 -7.91
N GLU A 46 -10.98 13.87 -8.91
CA GLU A 46 -11.46 14.01 -10.28
C GLU A 46 -11.30 12.74 -11.12
N HIS A 47 -10.26 11.94 -10.84
CA HIS A 47 -9.92 10.80 -11.71
C HIS A 47 -10.24 9.44 -11.08
N ILE A 48 -10.45 9.39 -9.75
CA ILE A 48 -10.67 8.14 -9.03
C ILE A 48 -12.07 8.10 -8.42
N GLU A 49 -12.40 9.00 -7.49
CA GLU A 49 -13.72 9.06 -6.85
C GLU A 49 -14.83 9.34 -7.88
N ALA A 50 -14.64 10.33 -8.75
CA ALA A 50 -15.62 10.71 -9.77
C ALA A 50 -15.92 9.57 -10.77
N ARG A 51 -15.05 8.56 -10.85
CA ARG A 51 -15.21 7.37 -11.70
C ARG A 51 -15.71 6.13 -10.95
N GLY A 52 -16.15 6.30 -9.69
CA GLY A 52 -16.89 5.28 -8.95
C GLY A 52 -16.07 4.45 -7.96
N VAL A 53 -14.74 4.64 -7.84
CA VAL A 53 -13.96 4.04 -6.74
C VAL A 53 -14.40 4.69 -5.44
N SER A 54 -14.85 3.89 -4.48
CA SER A 54 -15.50 4.38 -3.27
C SER A 54 -14.97 3.78 -1.96
N ASP A 55 -14.12 2.76 -2.02
CA ASP A 55 -13.51 2.17 -0.82
C ASP A 55 -12.65 3.23 -0.10
N PRO A 56 -13.02 3.62 1.15
CA PRO A 56 -12.30 4.67 1.86
C PRO A 56 -10.84 4.31 2.18
N ARG A 57 -10.48 3.02 2.20
CA ARG A 57 -9.10 2.57 2.41
C ARG A 57 -8.26 2.86 1.17
N VAL A 58 -8.81 2.54 -0.02
CA VAL A 58 -8.18 2.84 -1.31
C VAL A 58 -8.00 4.34 -1.46
N LEU A 59 -9.06 5.12 -1.25
CA LEU A 59 -9.01 6.57 -1.41
C LEU A 59 -8.00 7.22 -0.46
N ARG A 60 -7.91 6.76 0.80
CA ARG A 60 -6.88 7.23 1.74
C ARG A 60 -5.48 6.87 1.26
N ALA A 61 -5.25 5.63 0.83
CA ALA A 61 -3.95 5.19 0.35
C ALA A 61 -3.50 6.00 -0.88
N MET A 62 -4.41 6.24 -1.84
CA MET A 62 -4.11 7.06 -3.02
C MET A 62 -3.79 8.53 -2.67
N ARG A 63 -4.34 9.06 -1.57
CA ARG A 63 -4.02 10.38 -1.03
C ARG A 63 -2.69 10.42 -0.28
N SER A 64 -2.32 9.32 0.38
CA SER A 64 -1.11 9.23 1.22
C SER A 64 0.14 8.95 0.40
N VAL A 65 0.08 7.97 -0.51
CA VAL A 65 1.27 7.50 -1.24
C VAL A 65 1.76 8.54 -2.24
N PRO A 66 3.01 9.03 -2.12
CA PRO A 66 3.55 10.09 -2.98
C PRO A 66 3.95 9.55 -4.36
N ARG A 67 3.00 9.47 -5.29
CA ARG A 67 3.20 8.88 -6.62
C ARG A 67 4.40 9.46 -7.37
N HIS A 68 4.68 10.76 -7.21
CA HIS A 68 5.83 11.43 -7.81
C HIS A 68 7.19 10.83 -7.43
N ARG A 69 7.27 10.05 -6.32
CA ARG A 69 8.49 9.34 -5.91
C ARG A 69 8.73 8.06 -6.72
N PHE A 70 7.73 7.58 -7.45
CA PHE A 70 7.74 6.33 -8.21
C PHE A 70 7.89 6.56 -9.73
N VAL A 71 8.08 7.81 -10.16
CA VAL A 71 8.30 8.19 -11.56
C VAL A 71 9.69 8.77 -11.76
N PRO A 72 10.25 8.72 -12.98
CA PRO A 72 11.50 9.41 -13.30
C PRO A 72 11.40 10.93 -13.09
N PHE A 73 12.50 11.57 -12.71
CA PHE A 73 12.56 13.00 -12.45
C PHE A 73 12.02 13.85 -13.64
N SER A 74 12.27 13.40 -14.87
CA SER A 74 11.79 14.09 -16.09
C SER A 74 10.27 14.06 -16.27
N LEU A 75 9.55 13.27 -15.47
CA LEU A 75 8.09 13.10 -15.54
C LEU A 75 7.37 13.59 -14.27
N LEU A 76 8.06 14.35 -13.42
CA LEU A 76 7.48 14.84 -12.16
C LEU A 76 6.21 15.67 -12.38
N ASP A 77 6.21 16.54 -13.40
CA ASP A 77 5.08 17.42 -13.71
C ASP A 77 3.82 16.61 -14.15
N SER A 78 4.02 15.42 -14.69
CA SER A 78 2.95 14.50 -15.11
C SER A 78 2.65 13.39 -14.10
N ALA A 79 3.31 13.38 -12.95
CA ALA A 79 3.21 12.28 -12.00
C ALA A 79 1.78 11.98 -11.53
N TYR A 80 0.90 12.97 -11.56
CA TYR A 80 -0.48 12.90 -11.09
C TYR A 80 -1.53 12.96 -12.23
N ASP A 81 -1.07 12.98 -13.49
CA ASP A 81 -1.95 12.83 -14.66
C ASP A 81 -2.61 11.44 -14.64
N ASP A 82 -3.87 11.36 -15.07
CA ASP A 82 -4.60 10.07 -15.14
C ASP A 82 -4.19 9.26 -16.38
N SER A 83 -2.90 8.98 -16.48
CA SER A 83 -2.28 8.23 -17.56
C SER A 83 -1.14 7.33 -17.07
N PRO A 84 -0.84 6.23 -17.79
CA PRO A 84 0.39 5.48 -17.54
C PRO A 84 1.61 6.28 -17.96
N LEU A 85 2.72 6.16 -17.20
CA LEU A 85 3.98 6.85 -17.48
C LEU A 85 5.12 5.85 -17.61
N THR A 86 6.07 6.11 -18.51
CA THR A 86 7.25 5.24 -18.65
C THR A 86 8.15 5.32 -17.43
N ILE A 87 8.64 4.14 -16.99
CA ILE A 87 9.59 4.00 -15.89
C ILE A 87 10.94 3.40 -16.34
N GLY A 88 11.16 3.30 -17.65
CA GLY A 88 12.31 2.63 -18.24
C GLY A 88 12.06 1.14 -18.48
N GLU A 89 13.03 0.47 -19.10
CA GLU A 89 13.00 -0.97 -19.41
C GLU A 89 11.72 -1.38 -20.19
N ASP A 90 11.22 -0.49 -21.05
CA ASP A 90 9.94 -0.66 -21.79
C ASP A 90 8.74 -0.93 -20.89
N GLN A 91 8.79 -0.53 -19.61
CA GLN A 91 7.71 -0.67 -18.64
C GLN A 91 7.12 0.69 -18.26
N THR A 92 5.92 0.62 -17.70
CA THR A 92 5.18 1.81 -17.24
C THR A 92 4.67 1.63 -15.81
N ILE A 93 4.57 2.74 -15.07
CA ILE A 93 3.69 2.81 -13.90
C ILE A 93 2.25 2.94 -14.41
N SER A 94 1.34 2.15 -13.87
CA SER A 94 -0.07 2.14 -14.29
C SER A 94 -0.74 3.48 -14.04
N GLN A 95 -1.77 3.78 -14.84
CA GLN A 95 -2.68 4.92 -14.64
C GLN A 95 -3.23 4.92 -13.19
N PRO A 96 -3.29 6.07 -12.50
CA PRO A 96 -3.80 6.14 -11.13
C PRO A 96 -5.15 5.48 -10.91
N TYR A 97 -6.10 5.72 -11.82
CA TYR A 97 -7.41 5.08 -11.76
C TYR A 97 -7.34 3.56 -11.77
N VAL A 98 -6.50 2.98 -12.63
CA VAL A 98 -6.35 1.51 -12.72
C VAL A 98 -5.78 0.93 -11.42
N VAL A 99 -4.77 1.59 -10.83
CA VAL A 99 -4.20 1.21 -9.53
C VAL A 99 -5.28 1.19 -8.44
N ALA A 100 -6.07 2.26 -8.36
CA ALA A 100 -7.15 2.37 -7.37
C ALA A 100 -8.25 1.32 -7.60
N TRP A 101 -8.67 1.14 -8.84
CA TRP A 101 -9.72 0.18 -9.20
C TRP A 101 -9.31 -1.27 -8.94
N MET A 102 -8.10 -1.65 -9.32
CA MET A 102 -7.56 -2.99 -9.00
C MET A 102 -7.47 -3.20 -7.48
N SER A 103 -7.07 -2.19 -6.72
CA SER A 103 -7.00 -2.25 -5.26
C SER A 103 -8.38 -2.43 -4.62
N GLU A 104 -9.41 -1.74 -5.14
CA GLU A 104 -10.81 -1.90 -4.68
C GLU A 104 -11.36 -3.29 -5.00
N LEU A 105 -11.13 -3.80 -6.23
CA LEU A 105 -11.56 -5.14 -6.66
C LEU A 105 -10.88 -6.26 -5.87
N ALA A 106 -9.67 -6.05 -5.40
CA ALA A 106 -8.93 -6.99 -4.56
C ALA A 106 -9.58 -7.19 -3.17
N ARG A 107 -10.35 -6.20 -2.66
CA ARG A 107 -11.07 -6.21 -1.37
C ARG A 107 -10.18 -6.53 -0.18
N VAL A 108 -8.97 -6.02 -0.18
CA VAL A 108 -7.98 -6.21 0.88
C VAL A 108 -8.01 -5.10 1.92
N GLY A 109 -7.37 -5.33 3.06
CA GLY A 109 -7.23 -4.37 4.13
C GLY A 109 -6.19 -4.81 5.14
N GLU A 110 -6.30 -4.31 6.35
CA GLU A 110 -5.35 -4.58 7.44
C GLU A 110 -5.15 -6.08 7.67
N GLY A 111 -3.89 -6.50 7.64
CA GLY A 111 -3.47 -7.90 7.84
C GLY A 111 -3.68 -8.83 6.64
N SER A 112 -4.31 -8.38 5.55
CA SER A 112 -4.44 -9.20 4.34
C SER A 112 -3.08 -9.53 3.73
N ARG A 113 -2.93 -10.74 3.23
CA ARG A 113 -1.74 -11.20 2.50
C ARG A 113 -1.98 -11.05 1.00
N VAL A 114 -1.16 -10.27 0.34
CA VAL A 114 -1.31 -9.95 -1.09
C VAL A 114 -0.06 -10.35 -1.86
N LEU A 115 -0.25 -11.09 -2.95
CA LEU A 115 0.80 -11.33 -3.93
C LEU A 115 0.63 -10.36 -5.10
N GLU A 116 1.69 -9.67 -5.46
CA GLU A 116 1.77 -8.82 -6.65
C GLU A 116 2.76 -9.40 -7.64
N ILE A 117 2.34 -9.55 -8.90
CA ILE A 117 3.18 -10.00 -10.00
C ILE A 117 3.45 -8.82 -10.93
N GLY A 118 4.68 -8.32 -10.91
CA GLY A 118 5.13 -7.13 -11.62
C GLY A 118 5.25 -5.92 -10.69
N THR A 119 6.29 -5.85 -9.87
CA THR A 119 6.52 -4.72 -8.97
C THR A 119 6.61 -3.38 -9.72
N GLY A 120 7.25 -3.40 -10.91
CA GLY A 120 7.44 -2.22 -11.73
C GLY A 120 8.12 -1.09 -10.98
N SER A 121 7.38 0.00 -10.76
CA SER A 121 7.84 1.14 -9.95
C SER A 121 7.77 0.90 -8.44
N GLY A 122 6.94 -0.04 -7.97
CA GLY A 122 6.59 -0.25 -6.56
C GLY A 122 5.36 0.53 -6.08
N TYR A 123 4.73 1.33 -6.95
CA TYR A 123 3.60 2.19 -6.55
C TYR A 123 2.37 1.39 -6.11
N GLN A 124 1.98 0.35 -6.87
CA GLN A 124 0.85 -0.52 -6.49
C GLN A 124 1.13 -1.23 -5.16
N ALA A 125 2.36 -1.74 -4.95
CA ALA A 125 2.76 -2.35 -3.68
C ALA A 125 2.66 -1.36 -2.51
N ALA A 126 3.10 -0.10 -2.70
CA ALA A 126 3.00 0.93 -1.67
C ALA A 126 1.54 1.28 -1.34
N VAL A 127 0.65 1.37 -2.35
CA VAL A 127 -0.79 1.61 -2.15
C VAL A 127 -1.42 0.47 -1.34
N LEU A 128 -1.13 -0.78 -1.66
CA LEU A 128 -1.65 -1.94 -0.91
C LEU A 128 -1.12 -1.98 0.53
N ALA A 129 0.16 -1.66 0.72
CA ALA A 129 0.76 -1.58 2.06
C ALA A 129 0.15 -0.44 2.90
N GLU A 130 -0.14 0.72 2.28
CA GLU A 130 -0.84 1.84 2.94
C GLU A 130 -2.28 1.47 3.36
N MET A 131 -2.91 0.51 2.67
CA MET A 131 -4.18 -0.08 3.08
C MET A 131 -4.05 -1.08 4.25
N GLY A 132 -2.83 -1.37 4.70
CA GLY A 132 -2.52 -2.29 5.80
C GLY A 132 -2.26 -3.74 5.37
N ALA A 133 -2.11 -4.02 4.08
CA ALA A 133 -1.82 -5.36 3.59
C ALA A 133 -0.33 -5.71 3.66
N HIS A 134 -0.02 -6.98 3.98
CA HIS A 134 1.30 -7.57 3.78
C HIS A 134 1.47 -7.94 2.31
N VAL A 135 2.35 -7.23 1.62
CA VAL A 135 2.53 -7.35 0.17
C VAL A 135 3.78 -8.16 -0.14
N PHE A 136 3.62 -9.18 -0.97
CA PHE A 136 4.70 -10.01 -1.52
C PHE A 136 4.77 -9.70 -3.02
N SER A 137 5.81 -8.99 -3.45
CA SER A 137 5.89 -8.45 -4.81
C SER A 137 7.06 -9.06 -5.57
N ILE A 138 6.81 -9.56 -6.79
CA ILE A 138 7.80 -10.21 -7.63
C ILE A 138 8.01 -9.39 -8.90
N GLU A 139 9.29 -9.13 -9.23
CA GLU A 139 9.69 -8.42 -10.45
C GLU A 139 10.77 -9.24 -11.19
N ILE A 140 10.55 -9.46 -12.49
CA ILE A 140 11.49 -10.19 -13.33
C ILE A 140 12.60 -9.29 -13.88
N VAL A 141 12.32 -7.99 -14.04
CA VAL A 141 13.28 -7.02 -14.56
C VAL A 141 14.14 -6.48 -13.42
N GLU A 142 15.30 -7.04 -13.24
CA GLU A 142 16.19 -6.74 -12.10
C GLU A 142 16.47 -5.25 -11.90
N PRO A 143 16.77 -4.41 -12.92
CA PRO A 143 16.95 -2.96 -12.73
C PRO A 143 15.71 -2.28 -12.14
N LEU A 144 14.49 -2.68 -12.53
CA LEU A 144 13.22 -2.17 -11.97
C LEU A 144 13.07 -2.61 -10.53
N ALA A 145 13.24 -3.91 -10.25
CA ALA A 145 13.14 -4.44 -8.89
C ALA A 145 14.04 -3.71 -7.90
N ARG A 146 15.28 -3.44 -8.28
CA ARG A 146 16.24 -2.70 -7.43
C ARG A 146 15.81 -1.26 -7.20
N ARG A 147 15.32 -0.55 -8.23
CA ARG A 147 14.83 0.83 -8.09
C ARG A 147 13.58 0.87 -7.21
N ALA A 148 12.62 -0.01 -7.46
CA ALA A 148 11.41 -0.10 -6.65
C ALA A 148 11.71 -0.38 -5.18
N HIS A 149 12.58 -1.35 -4.91
CA HIS A 149 13.01 -1.68 -3.54
C HIS A 149 13.66 -0.48 -2.84
N ALA A 150 14.51 0.29 -3.54
CA ALA A 150 15.14 1.49 -2.99
C ALA A 150 14.11 2.55 -2.60
N VAL A 151 13.13 2.83 -3.49
CA VAL A 151 12.05 3.81 -3.21
C VAL A 151 11.15 3.33 -2.07
N LEU A 152 10.75 2.06 -2.08
CA LEU A 152 9.94 1.47 -1.01
C LEU A 152 10.65 1.53 0.34
N SER A 153 11.97 1.26 0.38
CA SER A 153 12.78 1.36 1.60
C SER A 153 12.89 2.79 2.09
N GLU A 154 13.15 3.75 1.20
CA GLU A 154 13.26 5.18 1.55
C GLU A 154 11.95 5.73 2.13
N LEU A 155 10.81 5.27 1.61
CA LEU A 155 9.48 5.67 2.06
C LEU A 155 8.96 4.86 3.26
N GLY A 156 9.73 3.87 3.74
CA GLY A 156 9.37 3.05 4.89
C GLY A 156 8.35 1.94 4.61
N TYR A 157 8.09 1.61 3.33
CA TYR A 157 7.18 0.53 2.96
C TYR A 157 7.84 -0.85 2.93
N ALA A 158 9.15 -0.92 2.66
CA ALA A 158 9.86 -2.20 2.61
C ALA A 158 9.94 -2.86 4.01
N ALA A 159 9.81 -4.19 4.05
CA ALA A 159 9.79 -4.96 5.30
C ALA A 159 11.08 -4.75 6.12
N GLU A 160 12.23 -4.65 5.47
CA GLU A 160 13.52 -4.38 6.10
C GLU A 160 13.59 -2.97 6.72
N ALA A 161 12.75 -2.05 6.26
CA ALA A 161 12.58 -0.71 6.84
C ALA A 161 11.44 -0.64 7.88
N GLY A 162 10.88 -1.79 8.27
CA GLY A 162 9.75 -1.87 9.22
C GLY A 162 8.37 -1.74 8.57
N GLY A 163 8.29 -1.74 7.22
CA GLY A 163 7.05 -1.71 6.46
C GLY A 163 6.47 -3.10 6.17
N LEU A 164 5.55 -3.18 5.22
CA LEU A 164 4.76 -4.36 4.92
C LEU A 164 5.05 -4.98 3.53
N VAL A 165 6.01 -4.44 2.77
CA VAL A 165 6.31 -4.89 1.41
C VAL A 165 7.56 -5.77 1.40
N HIS A 166 7.40 -7.03 0.99
CA HIS A 166 8.46 -7.98 0.70
C HIS A 166 8.67 -8.03 -0.81
N THR A 167 9.89 -7.81 -1.28
CA THR A 167 10.22 -7.85 -2.71
C THR A 167 11.11 -9.03 -3.06
N ARG A 168 10.89 -9.63 -4.25
CA ARG A 168 11.73 -10.69 -4.79
C ARG A 168 11.99 -10.46 -6.28
N ILE A 169 13.24 -10.65 -6.71
CA ILE A 169 13.61 -10.69 -8.12
C ILE A 169 13.36 -12.10 -8.64
N GLY A 170 12.58 -12.25 -9.71
CA GLY A 170 12.31 -13.55 -10.32
C GLY A 170 11.11 -13.57 -11.25
N ASP A 171 10.88 -14.74 -11.84
CA ASP A 171 9.70 -14.99 -12.64
C ASP A 171 8.49 -15.21 -11.74
N GLY A 172 7.48 -14.35 -11.89
CA GLY A 172 6.22 -14.41 -11.14
C GLY A 172 5.25 -15.50 -11.58
N PHE A 173 5.55 -16.25 -12.66
CA PHE A 173 4.66 -17.29 -13.19
C PHE A 173 4.30 -18.36 -12.14
N ALA A 174 5.27 -18.77 -11.33
CA ALA A 174 5.08 -19.74 -10.25
C ALA A 174 4.50 -19.15 -8.96
N GLY A 175 4.38 -17.82 -8.87
CA GLY A 175 3.97 -17.11 -7.66
C GLY A 175 5.02 -17.18 -6.54
N TRP A 176 4.53 -17.25 -5.31
CA TRP A 176 5.36 -17.33 -4.09
C TRP A 176 4.81 -18.41 -3.14
N PRO A 177 5.01 -19.70 -3.47
CA PRO A 177 4.37 -20.80 -2.73
C PRO A 177 4.69 -20.84 -1.25
N GLU A 178 5.91 -20.39 -0.85
CA GLU A 178 6.36 -20.39 0.54
C GLU A 178 5.55 -19.43 1.42
N GLU A 179 4.92 -18.42 0.78
CA GLU A 179 4.15 -17.39 1.45
C GLU A 179 2.63 -17.56 1.27
N ALA A 180 2.21 -18.55 0.46
CA ALA A 180 0.79 -18.86 0.27
C ALA A 180 0.14 -19.40 1.57
N PRO A 181 -1.21 -19.28 1.75
CA PRO A 181 -2.15 -18.71 0.78
C PRO A 181 -2.25 -17.19 0.85
N PHE A 182 -2.77 -16.57 -0.23
CA PHE A 182 -2.97 -15.13 -0.36
C PHE A 182 -4.47 -14.77 -0.38
N ASP A 183 -4.84 -13.69 0.31
CA ASP A 183 -6.20 -13.13 0.28
C ASP A 183 -6.48 -12.43 -1.06
N ALA A 184 -5.43 -11.87 -1.68
CA ALA A 184 -5.53 -11.37 -3.04
C ALA A 184 -4.24 -11.62 -3.82
N ILE A 185 -4.39 -11.72 -5.15
CA ILE A 185 -3.29 -11.75 -6.11
C ILE A 185 -3.58 -10.69 -7.18
N LEU A 186 -2.65 -9.74 -7.37
CA LEU A 186 -2.73 -8.72 -8.41
C LEU A 186 -1.68 -9.00 -9.47
N LEU A 187 -2.11 -9.12 -10.73
CA LEU A 187 -1.21 -9.13 -11.87
C LEU A 187 -1.18 -7.72 -12.47
N THR A 188 -0.07 -7.04 -12.33
CA THR A 188 0.12 -5.68 -12.89
C THR A 188 0.72 -5.72 -14.29
N ALA A 189 1.16 -6.90 -14.72
CA ALA A 189 1.47 -7.21 -16.12
C ALA A 189 0.29 -7.98 -16.73
N ALA A 190 -0.12 -7.63 -17.95
CA ALA A 190 -1.23 -8.28 -18.64
C ALA A 190 -0.80 -9.61 -19.26
N PRO A 191 -1.06 -10.76 -18.66
CA PRO A 191 -0.83 -12.05 -19.28
C PRO A 191 -1.90 -12.35 -20.32
N THR A 192 -1.61 -13.22 -21.27
CA THR A 192 -2.62 -13.77 -22.17
C THR A 192 -3.59 -14.72 -21.47
N GLU A 193 -3.10 -15.42 -20.45
CA GLU A 193 -3.87 -16.34 -19.60
C GLU A 193 -3.33 -16.29 -18.17
N ILE A 194 -4.22 -16.48 -17.20
CA ILE A 194 -3.83 -16.52 -15.77
C ILE A 194 -3.11 -17.86 -15.50
N PRO A 195 -1.87 -17.85 -14.98
CA PRO A 195 -1.17 -19.05 -14.63
C PRO A 195 -1.89 -19.85 -13.52
N GLU A 196 -2.12 -21.15 -13.77
CA GLU A 196 -2.73 -22.06 -12.79
C GLU A 196 -2.04 -22.05 -11.40
N PRO A 197 -0.69 -21.98 -11.29
CA PRO A 197 -0.03 -21.91 -9.99
C PRO A 197 -0.46 -20.72 -9.13
N LEU A 198 -0.85 -19.60 -9.74
CA LEU A 198 -1.33 -18.42 -9.00
C LEU A 198 -2.73 -18.68 -8.42
N LEU A 199 -3.62 -19.30 -9.19
CA LEU A 199 -4.96 -19.66 -8.70
C LEU A 199 -4.89 -20.62 -7.50
N ALA A 200 -3.96 -21.58 -7.53
CA ALA A 200 -3.77 -22.52 -6.43
C ALA A 200 -3.31 -21.86 -5.13
N GLN A 201 -2.65 -20.70 -5.22
CA GLN A 201 -2.15 -19.92 -4.07
C GLN A 201 -3.17 -18.94 -3.47
N LEU A 202 -4.37 -18.78 -4.08
CA LEU A 202 -5.43 -17.99 -3.45
C LEU A 202 -5.97 -18.69 -2.18
N ALA A 203 -6.30 -17.95 -1.16
CA ALA A 203 -7.11 -18.42 -0.04
C ALA A 203 -8.57 -18.67 -0.50
N ILE A 204 -9.32 -19.51 0.20
CA ILE A 204 -10.78 -19.61 0.01
C ILE A 204 -11.39 -18.24 0.34
N GLY A 205 -12.21 -17.70 -0.57
CA GLY A 205 -12.71 -16.32 -0.50
C GLY A 205 -11.77 -15.27 -1.08
N GLY A 206 -10.52 -15.63 -1.39
CA GLY A 206 -9.52 -14.76 -1.99
C GLY A 206 -9.83 -14.43 -3.45
N ARG A 207 -9.20 -13.36 -3.95
CA ARG A 207 -9.44 -12.81 -5.28
C ARG A 207 -8.15 -12.63 -6.07
N LEU A 208 -8.19 -12.97 -7.34
CA LEU A 208 -7.16 -12.57 -8.29
C LEU A 208 -7.73 -11.48 -9.20
N VAL A 209 -6.99 -10.39 -9.37
CA VAL A 209 -7.34 -9.26 -10.24
C VAL A 209 -6.23 -9.10 -11.28
N ALA A 210 -6.60 -9.14 -12.55
CA ALA A 210 -5.65 -9.04 -13.66
C ALA A 210 -6.25 -8.29 -14.85
N PRO A 211 -5.51 -7.38 -15.50
CA PRO A 211 -5.86 -6.93 -16.84
C PRO A 211 -5.63 -8.07 -17.83
N VAL A 212 -6.64 -8.42 -18.62
CA VAL A 212 -6.57 -9.48 -19.64
C VAL A 212 -6.93 -8.90 -20.98
N GLY A 213 -6.20 -9.30 -21.99
CA GLY A 213 -6.46 -8.88 -23.36
C GLY A 213 -5.17 -8.73 -24.16
N PRO A 214 -5.29 -8.55 -25.48
CA PRO A 214 -4.14 -8.34 -26.35
C PRO A 214 -3.36 -7.06 -25.95
N ARG A 215 -2.04 -7.11 -26.01
CA ARG A 215 -1.10 -6.07 -25.53
C ARG A 215 -1.36 -4.65 -26.09
N PHE A 216 -2.06 -4.52 -27.21
CA PHE A 216 -2.37 -3.23 -27.88
C PHE A 216 -3.86 -3.02 -28.13
N SER A 217 -4.73 -3.67 -27.35
CA SER A 217 -6.17 -3.57 -27.43
C SER A 217 -6.76 -3.13 -26.09
N THR A 218 -8.05 -2.87 -26.07
CA THR A 218 -8.77 -2.66 -24.80
C THR A 218 -8.62 -3.91 -23.94
N GLN A 219 -8.11 -3.74 -22.73
CA GLN A 219 -8.00 -4.78 -21.74
C GLN A 219 -9.18 -4.67 -20.77
N GLU A 220 -9.73 -5.81 -20.40
CA GLU A 220 -10.75 -5.91 -19.36
C GLU A 220 -10.07 -6.32 -18.05
N LEU A 221 -10.56 -5.84 -16.92
CA LEU A 221 -10.13 -6.37 -15.62
C LEU A 221 -10.90 -7.65 -15.33
N LEU A 222 -10.20 -8.76 -15.34
CA LEU A 222 -10.73 -10.05 -14.91
C LEU A 222 -10.57 -10.20 -13.40
N VAL A 223 -11.66 -10.53 -12.72
CA VAL A 223 -11.66 -10.93 -11.32
C VAL A 223 -11.97 -12.41 -11.22
N VAL A 224 -11.08 -13.15 -10.54
CA VAL A 224 -11.30 -14.56 -10.22
C VAL A 224 -11.41 -14.71 -8.71
N ALA A 225 -12.55 -15.16 -8.22
CA ALA A 225 -12.76 -15.44 -6.81
C ALA A 225 -12.65 -16.95 -6.54
N ARG A 226 -11.83 -17.34 -5.55
CA ARG A 226 -11.75 -18.74 -5.11
C ARG A 226 -12.90 -19.04 -4.16
N THR A 227 -13.67 -20.08 -4.47
CA THR A 227 -14.77 -20.59 -3.64
C THR A 227 -14.46 -22.01 -3.15
N GLU A 228 -15.25 -22.55 -2.25
CA GLU A 228 -15.14 -23.97 -1.83
C GLU A 228 -15.38 -24.96 -2.97
N ARG A 229 -16.04 -24.51 -4.07
CA ARG A 229 -16.42 -25.35 -5.22
C ARG A 229 -15.52 -25.15 -6.44
N GLY A 230 -14.55 -24.21 -6.38
CA GLY A 230 -13.67 -23.87 -7.50
C GLY A 230 -13.49 -22.37 -7.65
N TYR A 231 -13.55 -21.85 -8.88
CA TYR A 231 -13.26 -20.45 -9.21
C TYR A 231 -14.42 -19.84 -9.96
N ASP A 232 -14.94 -18.72 -9.44
CA ASP A 232 -15.88 -17.87 -10.15
C ASP A 232 -15.11 -16.77 -10.87
N ARG A 233 -15.45 -16.52 -12.15
CA ARG A 233 -14.75 -15.55 -13.00
C ARG A 233 -15.76 -14.55 -13.55
N HIS A 234 -15.41 -13.25 -13.50
CA HIS A 234 -16.19 -12.19 -14.13
C HIS A 234 -15.27 -11.06 -14.60
N SER A 235 -15.64 -10.38 -15.67
CA SER A 235 -14.96 -9.19 -16.16
C SER A 235 -15.62 -7.94 -15.61
N GLU A 236 -14.79 -6.95 -15.30
CA GLU A 236 -15.15 -5.60 -14.91
C GLU A 236 -14.61 -4.63 -15.99
N GLY A 237 -15.47 -3.76 -16.54
CA GLY A 237 -15.06 -2.78 -17.57
C GLY A 237 -16.15 -2.34 -18.49
#